data_71b0d85514a3f5d045a06ba132f0e6f1
#
_entry.id   71b0d85514a3f5d045a06ba132f0e6f1
#
_cell.length_a   1.000
_cell.length_b   1.000
_cell.length_c   1.000
_cell.angle_alpha   90.00
_cell.angle_beta   90.00
_cell.angle_gamma   90.00
#
_symmetry.space_group_name_H-M   'P 1'
#
loop_
_entity.id
_entity.type
_entity.pdbx_description
1 polymer ?
#
loop_
_entity_poly.entity_id
_entity_poly.type
_entity_poly.pdbx_seq_one_letter_code
_entity_poly.pdbx_strand_id
1 'polypeptide(L)'
;MSFIRKNKFVIIAIGVFLILVILAFQVVNMFFPEEGKALYGNRLDGIEEVEITDSKKEQIENSLKEDAVTKEASVSVAGKIIEVIVTVQDDTTKDAAKALTTRVLDSLEDDEKSFYDVQIFIKKDTEASDFPIIGYKHHAKDSFSWTKDREAA
;
A
#
# COMPACT_ATOMS: atom_id res chain seq x y z
N MET A 1 -27.06 -57.38 -17.36
CA MET A 1 -27.94 -56.28 -17.84
C MET A 1 -29.25 -56.11 -17.08
N SER A 2 -29.66 -57.01 -16.18
CA SER A 2 -30.93 -56.92 -15.43
C SER A 2 -30.95 -55.93 -14.27
N PHE A 3 -29.82 -55.66 -13.62
CA PHE A 3 -29.69 -54.77 -12.46
C PHE A 3 -30.00 -53.29 -12.85
N ILE A 4 -29.48 -52.80 -13.97
CA ILE A 4 -29.68 -51.43 -14.46
C ILE A 4 -31.16 -51.17 -14.80
N ARG A 5 -31.80 -52.17 -15.46
CA ARG A 5 -33.23 -52.03 -15.80
C ARG A 5 -34.13 -52.02 -14.58
N LYS A 6 -33.80 -52.80 -13.54
CA LYS A 6 -34.60 -52.88 -12.33
C LYS A 6 -34.48 -51.65 -11.44
N ASN A 7 -33.31 -50.97 -11.48
CA ASN A 7 -33.00 -49.79 -10.62
C ASN A 7 -32.82 -48.50 -11.39
N LYS A 8 -33.40 -48.39 -12.62
CA LYS A 8 -33.20 -47.23 -13.49
C LYS A 8 -33.51 -45.86 -12.84
N PHE A 9 -34.56 -45.82 -12.02
CA PHE A 9 -34.92 -44.57 -11.34
C PHE A 9 -33.94 -44.19 -10.25
N VAL A 10 -33.36 -45.18 -9.55
CA VAL A 10 -32.34 -44.95 -8.53
C VAL A 10 -31.05 -44.44 -9.20
N ILE A 11 -30.65 -45.00 -10.32
CA ILE A 11 -29.46 -44.58 -11.08
C ILE A 11 -29.64 -43.15 -11.60
N ILE A 12 -30.82 -42.83 -12.13
CA ILE A 12 -31.13 -41.46 -12.56
C ILE A 12 -31.11 -40.49 -11.40
N ALA A 13 -31.70 -40.85 -10.25
CA ALA A 13 -31.70 -40.00 -9.06
C ALA A 13 -30.27 -39.72 -8.53
N ILE A 14 -29.40 -40.74 -8.53
CA ILE A 14 -27.97 -40.58 -8.19
C ILE A 14 -27.26 -39.63 -9.20
N GLY A 15 -27.53 -39.82 -10.49
CA GLY A 15 -26.96 -38.94 -11.53
C GLY A 15 -27.37 -37.47 -11.34
N VAL A 16 -28.65 -37.22 -11.13
CA VAL A 16 -29.18 -35.87 -10.85
C VAL A 16 -28.57 -35.29 -9.58
N PHE A 17 -28.48 -36.09 -8.51
CA PHE A 17 -27.85 -35.66 -7.26
C PHE A 17 -26.38 -35.24 -7.46
N LEU A 18 -25.59 -36.03 -8.19
CA LEU A 18 -24.20 -35.69 -8.48
C LEU A 18 -24.08 -34.38 -9.29
N ILE A 19 -24.95 -34.16 -10.26
CA ILE A 19 -24.99 -32.90 -11.04
C ILE A 19 -25.30 -31.73 -10.11
N LEU A 20 -26.28 -31.86 -9.20
CA LEU A 20 -26.61 -30.81 -8.24
C LEU A 20 -25.46 -30.51 -7.28
N VAL A 21 -24.71 -31.53 -6.82
CA VAL A 21 -23.54 -31.33 -5.98
C VAL A 21 -22.44 -30.58 -6.75
N ILE A 22 -22.18 -30.91 -8.01
CA ILE A 22 -21.18 -30.20 -8.84
C ILE A 22 -21.62 -28.76 -9.07
N LEU A 23 -22.88 -28.51 -9.36
CA LEU A 23 -23.39 -27.15 -9.52
C LEU A 23 -23.30 -26.35 -8.24
N ALA A 24 -23.64 -26.94 -7.08
CA ALA A 24 -23.51 -26.29 -5.79
C ALA A 24 -22.04 -25.93 -5.48
N PHE A 25 -21.11 -26.83 -5.79
CA PHE A 25 -19.68 -26.57 -5.64
C PHE A 25 -19.18 -25.43 -6.55
N GLN A 26 -19.65 -25.37 -7.80
CA GLN A 26 -19.31 -24.27 -8.70
C GLN A 26 -19.88 -22.92 -8.21
N VAL A 27 -21.12 -22.94 -7.69
CA VAL A 27 -21.73 -21.74 -7.11
C VAL A 27 -20.97 -21.26 -5.90
N VAL A 28 -20.58 -22.19 -5.01
CA VAL A 28 -19.78 -21.85 -3.83
C VAL A 28 -18.43 -21.26 -4.26
N ASN A 29 -17.72 -21.87 -5.20
CA ASN A 29 -16.45 -21.35 -5.70
C ASN A 29 -16.59 -20.00 -6.44
N MET A 30 -17.75 -19.71 -7.00
CA MET A 30 -18.01 -18.42 -7.65
C MET A 30 -18.22 -17.30 -6.61
N PHE A 31 -18.90 -17.60 -5.50
CA PHE A 31 -19.17 -16.62 -4.44
C PHE A 31 -18.08 -16.57 -3.36
N PHE A 32 -17.35 -17.65 -3.18
CA PHE A 32 -16.23 -17.77 -2.23
C PHE A 32 -15.02 -18.32 -2.97
N PRO A 33 -14.38 -17.51 -3.85
CA PRO A 33 -13.10 -17.93 -4.45
C PRO A 33 -12.10 -18.21 -3.33
N GLU A 34 -11.28 -19.26 -3.51
CA GLU A 34 -10.32 -19.75 -2.51
C GLU A 34 -9.62 -18.60 -1.80
N GLU A 35 -9.54 -18.72 -0.49
CA GLU A 35 -8.88 -17.76 0.40
C GLU A 35 -7.49 -17.42 -0.13
N GLY A 36 -7.28 -16.14 -0.44
CA GLY A 36 -5.98 -15.61 -0.87
C GLY A 36 -5.96 -14.88 -2.21
N LYS A 37 -6.96 -15.03 -3.05
CA LYS A 37 -7.07 -14.18 -4.25
C LYS A 37 -7.98 -13.01 -3.93
N ALA A 38 -7.37 -11.95 -3.39
CA ALA A 38 -8.06 -10.70 -3.14
C ALA A 38 -8.75 -10.23 -4.44
N LEU A 39 -10.03 -9.91 -4.34
CA LEU A 39 -10.85 -9.36 -5.44
C LEU A 39 -10.29 -8.02 -5.97
N TYR A 40 -9.32 -7.45 -5.28
CA TYR A 40 -8.63 -6.17 -5.54
C TYR A 40 -7.18 -6.32 -5.98
N GLY A 41 -6.83 -7.39 -6.68
CA GLY A 41 -5.50 -7.59 -7.26
C GLY A 41 -4.39 -7.79 -6.20
N ASN A 42 -3.22 -8.09 -6.67
CA ASN A 42 -2.03 -8.43 -5.88
C ASN A 42 -1.35 -7.18 -5.27
N ARG A 43 -2.12 -6.26 -4.69
CA ARG A 43 -1.56 -5.00 -4.16
C ARG A 43 -0.56 -5.20 -3.02
N LEU A 44 -0.58 -6.34 -2.36
CA LEU A 44 0.33 -6.66 -1.25
C LEU A 44 1.36 -7.74 -1.62
N ASP A 45 1.35 -8.26 -2.86
CA ASP A 45 2.32 -9.28 -3.28
C ASP A 45 3.74 -8.75 -3.11
N GLY A 46 4.60 -9.54 -2.48
CA GLY A 46 6.00 -9.22 -2.23
C GLY A 46 6.26 -8.33 -1.00
N ILE A 47 5.23 -7.92 -0.24
CA ILE A 47 5.42 -7.06 0.95
C ILE A 47 6.20 -7.78 2.06
N GLU A 48 6.13 -9.12 2.10
CA GLU A 48 6.90 -9.94 3.05
C GLU A 48 8.37 -10.07 2.64
N GLU A 49 8.68 -9.85 1.36
CA GLU A 49 10.06 -9.92 0.83
C GLU A 49 10.81 -8.60 0.99
N VAL A 50 10.07 -7.48 1.02
CA VAL A 50 10.62 -6.12 1.16
C VAL A 50 9.91 -5.41 2.32
N GLU A 51 10.05 -5.96 3.54
CA GLU A 51 9.37 -5.45 4.73
C GLU A 51 10.06 -4.18 5.28
N ILE A 52 9.29 -3.12 5.47
CA ILE A 52 9.73 -1.94 6.26
C ILE A 52 9.52 -2.22 7.74
N THR A 53 10.58 -2.64 8.42
CA THR A 53 10.56 -2.96 9.85
C THR A 53 10.37 -1.72 10.72
N ASP A 54 9.99 -1.91 11.99
CA ASP A 54 9.90 -0.80 12.95
C ASP A 54 11.25 -0.09 13.13
N SER A 55 12.35 -0.84 13.14
CA SER A 55 13.70 -0.28 13.18
C SER A 55 14.01 0.60 11.96
N LYS A 56 13.54 0.24 10.78
CA LYS A 56 13.69 1.04 9.57
C LYS A 56 12.89 2.34 9.65
N LYS A 57 11.65 2.27 10.17
CA LYS A 57 10.82 3.47 10.42
C LYS A 57 11.51 4.43 11.37
N GLU A 58 12.03 3.91 12.50
CA GLU A 58 12.79 4.70 13.45
C GLU A 58 14.07 5.33 12.85
N GLN A 59 14.75 4.60 11.96
CA GLN A 59 15.92 5.12 11.25
C GLN A 59 15.56 6.32 10.37
N ILE A 60 14.46 6.24 9.61
CA ILE A 60 13.96 7.35 8.79
C ILE A 60 13.58 8.55 9.67
N GLU A 61 12.82 8.30 10.75
CA GLU A 61 12.43 9.35 11.70
C GLU A 61 13.63 10.06 12.31
N ASN A 62 14.63 9.31 12.75
CA ASN A 62 15.85 9.86 13.36
C ASN A 62 16.66 10.66 12.33
N SER A 63 16.81 10.17 11.11
CA SER A 63 17.45 10.91 10.01
C SER A 63 16.77 12.25 9.74
N LEU A 64 15.44 12.30 9.81
CA LEU A 64 14.69 13.55 9.66
C LEU A 64 14.86 14.47 10.86
N LYS A 65 14.85 13.94 12.08
CA LYS A 65 15.01 14.72 13.34
C LYS A 65 16.41 15.31 13.51
N GLU A 66 17.43 14.76 12.84
CA GLU A 66 18.79 15.34 12.78
C GLU A 66 18.84 16.65 11.99
N ASP A 67 17.85 16.93 11.16
CA ASP A 67 17.79 18.18 10.40
C ASP A 67 17.27 19.32 11.29
N ALA A 68 17.96 20.44 11.27
CA ALA A 68 17.65 21.60 12.13
C ALA A 68 16.25 22.19 11.85
N VAL A 69 15.68 21.97 10.66
CA VAL A 69 14.35 22.47 10.31
C VAL A 69 13.22 21.57 10.80
N THR A 70 13.53 20.35 11.28
CA THR A 70 12.53 19.39 11.75
C THR A 70 12.29 19.54 13.25
N LYS A 71 11.03 19.71 13.64
CA LYS A 71 10.57 19.62 15.04
C LYS A 71 10.22 18.18 15.41
N GLU A 72 9.38 17.55 14.58
CA GLU A 72 8.87 16.20 14.77
C GLU A 72 8.80 15.47 13.45
N ALA A 73 9.01 14.17 13.48
CA ALA A 73 8.82 13.29 12.35
C ALA A 73 8.20 11.97 12.82
N SER A 74 7.28 11.44 12.03
CA SER A 74 6.70 10.11 12.21
C SER A 74 6.58 9.38 10.88
N VAL A 75 6.79 8.08 10.90
CA VAL A 75 6.74 7.20 9.74
C VAL A 75 5.78 6.05 9.99
N SER A 76 4.87 5.84 9.07
CA SER A 76 3.96 4.69 9.06
C SER A 76 3.96 4.01 7.70
N VAL A 77 3.52 2.76 7.65
CA VAL A 77 3.40 1.99 6.41
C VAL A 77 1.99 1.45 6.29
N ALA A 78 1.33 1.77 5.20
CA ALA A 78 -0.02 1.32 4.87
C ALA A 78 -0.01 0.59 3.52
N GLY A 79 0.05 -0.74 3.56
CA GLY A 79 0.25 -1.55 2.36
C GLY A 79 1.60 -1.22 1.69
N LYS A 80 1.59 -0.82 0.42
CA LYS A 80 2.81 -0.42 -0.32
C LYS A 80 3.03 1.10 -0.33
N ILE A 81 2.61 1.79 0.72
CA ILE A 81 2.82 3.23 0.86
C ILE A 81 3.56 3.49 2.17
N ILE A 82 4.70 4.15 2.10
CA ILE A 82 5.41 4.72 3.24
C ILE A 82 4.86 6.14 3.42
N GLU A 83 4.22 6.38 4.55
CA GLU A 83 3.68 7.69 4.91
C GLU A 83 4.62 8.36 5.92
N VAL A 84 5.10 9.53 5.55
CA VAL A 84 6.01 10.35 6.36
C VAL A 84 5.31 11.66 6.73
N ILE A 85 5.15 11.94 8.00
CA ILE A 85 4.60 13.20 8.50
C ILE A 85 5.72 13.96 9.21
N VAL A 86 5.96 15.19 8.76
CA VAL A 86 7.00 16.05 9.35
C VAL A 86 6.40 17.37 9.79
N THR A 87 6.65 17.73 11.05
CA THR A 87 6.40 19.09 11.56
C THR A 87 7.72 19.85 11.50
N VAL A 88 7.75 20.97 10.79
CA VAL A 88 8.94 21.79 10.63
C VAL A 88 8.88 23.05 11.48
N GLN A 89 10.03 23.72 11.68
CA GLN A 89 10.14 25.01 12.37
C GLN A 89 9.33 26.09 11.63
N ASP A 90 8.83 27.07 12.36
CA ASP A 90 7.93 28.09 11.83
C ASP A 90 8.59 29.01 10.78
N ASP A 91 9.91 29.17 10.85
CA ASP A 91 10.72 29.94 9.89
C ASP A 91 11.19 29.13 8.68
N THR A 92 10.87 27.84 8.61
CA THR A 92 11.28 26.95 7.52
C THR A 92 10.67 27.39 6.19
N THR A 93 11.50 27.54 5.14
CA THR A 93 11.04 27.80 3.78
C THR A 93 10.53 26.53 3.11
N LYS A 94 9.68 26.66 2.06
CA LYS A 94 9.23 25.50 1.27
C LYS A 94 10.37 24.69 0.70
N ASP A 95 11.42 25.33 0.21
CA ASP A 95 12.54 24.64 -0.44
C ASP A 95 13.35 23.84 0.60
N ALA A 96 13.58 24.42 1.79
CA ALA A 96 14.21 23.70 2.89
C ALA A 96 13.35 22.51 3.35
N ALA A 97 12.04 22.69 3.44
CA ALA A 97 11.12 21.59 3.78
C ALA A 97 11.12 20.49 2.70
N LYS A 98 11.11 20.85 1.42
CA LYS A 98 11.19 19.87 0.32
C LYS A 98 12.51 19.10 0.30
N ALA A 99 13.62 19.71 0.72
CA ALA A 99 14.92 19.06 0.79
C ALA A 99 14.94 17.86 1.76
N LEU A 100 14.02 17.81 2.75
CA LEU A 100 13.88 16.66 3.66
C LEU A 100 13.57 15.35 2.94
N THR A 101 12.97 15.40 1.73
CA THR A 101 12.72 14.20 0.93
C THR A 101 13.99 13.45 0.56
N THR A 102 15.12 14.15 0.39
CA THR A 102 16.42 13.52 0.13
C THR A 102 16.81 12.60 1.29
N ARG A 103 16.64 13.06 2.54
CA ARG A 103 16.92 12.22 3.73
C ARG A 103 16.03 10.99 3.81
N VAL A 104 14.75 11.13 3.45
CA VAL A 104 13.84 9.97 3.36
C VAL A 104 14.36 8.96 2.35
N LEU A 105 14.70 9.41 1.15
CA LEU A 105 15.19 8.51 0.10
C LEU A 105 16.56 7.90 0.41
N ASP A 106 17.46 8.67 1.04
CA ASP A 106 18.78 8.17 1.44
C ASP A 106 18.69 7.12 2.56
N SER A 107 17.61 7.11 3.32
CA SER A 107 17.35 6.11 4.36
C SER A 107 16.73 4.83 3.82
N LEU A 108 16.28 4.79 2.56
CA LEU A 108 15.69 3.63 1.91
C LEU A 108 16.69 2.91 1.01
N GLU A 109 16.63 1.58 1.01
CA GLU A 109 17.37 0.75 0.07
C GLU A 109 16.76 0.83 -1.35
N ASP A 110 17.49 0.41 -2.38
CA ASP A 110 17.03 0.53 -3.77
C ASP A 110 15.83 -0.37 -4.08
N ASP A 111 15.73 -1.53 -3.45
CA ASP A 111 14.58 -2.42 -3.53
C ASP A 111 13.35 -1.81 -2.82
N GLU A 112 13.52 -1.20 -1.65
CA GLU A 112 12.46 -0.47 -0.94
C GLU A 112 11.94 0.72 -1.77
N LYS A 113 12.84 1.51 -2.38
CA LYS A 113 12.49 2.64 -3.26
C LYS A 113 11.72 2.23 -4.49
N SER A 114 12.02 1.05 -5.05
CA SER A 114 11.38 0.51 -6.25
C SER A 114 10.10 -0.27 -5.95
N PHE A 115 9.86 -0.63 -4.68
CA PHE A 115 8.68 -1.37 -4.24
C PHE A 115 7.61 -0.49 -3.61
N TYR A 116 8.00 0.52 -2.84
CA TYR A 116 7.09 1.39 -2.11
C TYR A 116 6.87 2.73 -2.80
N ASP A 117 5.63 3.16 -2.80
CA ASP A 117 5.29 4.57 -2.98
C ASP A 117 5.60 5.33 -1.69
N VAL A 118 6.09 6.55 -1.79
CA VAL A 118 6.38 7.38 -0.61
C VAL A 118 5.54 8.64 -0.65
N GLN A 119 4.78 8.88 0.42
CA GLN A 119 4.02 10.09 0.63
C GLN A 119 4.62 10.86 1.80
N ILE A 120 4.91 12.15 1.60
CA ILE A 120 5.36 13.04 2.66
C ILE A 120 4.37 14.18 2.87
N PHE A 121 3.97 14.38 4.11
CA PHE A 121 3.12 15.49 4.54
C PHE A 121 3.94 16.39 5.46
N ILE A 122 4.23 17.62 5.04
CA ILE A 122 5.03 18.57 5.81
C ILE A 122 4.15 19.73 6.25
N LYS A 123 4.11 19.97 7.54
CA LYS A 123 3.30 21.01 8.18
C LYS A 123 4.11 21.87 9.13
N LYS A 124 3.57 23.04 9.49
CA LYS A 124 3.96 23.87 10.63
C LYS A 124 2.94 23.75 11.72
N ASP A 125 3.31 24.09 12.97
CA ASP A 125 2.37 24.16 14.08
C ASP A 125 1.48 25.41 13.97
N THR A 126 1.99 26.47 13.34
CA THR A 126 1.27 27.71 13.09
C THR A 126 0.60 27.65 11.71
N GLU A 127 -0.54 28.37 11.56
CA GLU A 127 -1.19 28.53 10.26
C GLU A 127 -0.29 29.36 9.34
N ALA A 128 0.12 28.76 8.23
CA ALA A 128 0.90 29.39 7.18
C ALA A 128 0.25 29.15 5.83
N SER A 129 0.08 30.19 5.01
CA SER A 129 -0.60 30.09 3.70
C SER A 129 0.10 29.18 2.71
N ASP A 130 1.40 28.95 2.91
CA ASP A 130 2.26 28.13 2.08
C ASP A 130 2.43 26.68 2.59
N PHE A 131 1.89 26.35 3.74
CA PHE A 131 1.81 24.99 4.33
C PHE A 131 0.34 24.60 4.57
N PRO A 132 0.04 23.29 4.68
CA PRO A 132 0.93 22.14 4.48
C PRO A 132 1.30 21.93 3.01
N ILE A 133 2.44 21.27 2.78
CA ILE A 133 2.87 20.77 1.47
C ILE A 133 2.85 19.25 1.47
N ILE A 134 2.44 18.66 0.34
CA ILE A 134 2.35 17.21 0.19
C ILE A 134 3.18 16.81 -1.02
N GLY A 135 4.13 15.91 -0.80
CA GLY A 135 4.94 15.28 -1.81
C GLY A 135 4.54 13.81 -1.99
N TYR A 136 4.60 13.33 -3.21
CA TYR A 136 4.33 11.95 -3.56
C TYR A 136 5.38 11.43 -4.52
N LYS A 137 5.99 10.29 -4.22
CA LYS A 137 6.90 9.55 -5.08
C LYS A 137 6.30 8.20 -5.40
N HIS A 138 6.06 7.94 -6.68
CA HIS A 138 5.67 6.61 -7.14
C HIS A 138 6.89 5.67 -7.17
N HIS A 139 6.73 4.40 -6.83
CA HIS A 139 7.81 3.41 -6.83
C HIS A 139 8.61 3.35 -8.14
N ALA A 140 7.96 3.57 -9.28
CA ALA A 140 8.61 3.59 -10.60
C ALA A 140 9.28 4.94 -10.97
N LYS A 141 9.42 5.87 -10.01
CA LYS A 141 10.04 7.19 -10.24
C LYS A 141 11.07 7.51 -9.17
N ASP A 142 12.08 8.27 -9.53
CA ASP A 142 13.19 8.64 -8.64
C ASP A 142 12.96 9.97 -7.91
N SER A 143 11.89 10.71 -8.24
CA SER A 143 11.64 12.05 -7.70
C SER A 143 10.23 12.22 -7.19
N PHE A 144 10.07 13.15 -6.23
CA PHE A 144 8.78 13.57 -5.70
C PHE A 144 8.05 14.53 -6.65
N SER A 145 6.73 14.36 -6.70
CA SER A 145 5.80 15.32 -7.29
C SER A 145 5.05 16.02 -6.15
N TRP A 146 4.84 17.34 -6.26
CA TRP A 146 4.24 18.16 -5.22
C TRP A 146 2.85 18.65 -5.61
N THR A 147 1.89 18.61 -4.68
CA THR A 147 0.48 18.92 -5.00
C THR A 147 0.21 20.40 -5.22
N LYS A 148 1.00 21.29 -4.61
CA LYS A 148 0.84 22.75 -4.74
C LYS A 148 1.74 23.40 -5.81
N ASP A 149 2.61 22.63 -6.49
CA ASP A 149 3.44 23.15 -7.58
C ASP A 149 2.71 23.18 -8.94
N ARG A 150 1.46 22.71 -8.98
CA ARG A 150 0.60 22.98 -10.14
C ARG A 150 0.05 24.39 -10.00
N GLU A 151 0.81 25.39 -10.43
CA GLU A 151 0.22 26.64 -10.82
C GLU A 151 -0.80 26.35 -11.92
N ALA A 152 -2.02 26.87 -11.74
CA ALA A 152 -3.05 26.76 -12.75
C ALA A 152 -2.51 27.39 -14.05
N ALA A 153 -2.36 26.57 -15.08
CA ALA A 153 -2.11 27.03 -16.43
C ALA A 153 -3.37 27.65 -17.00
#